data_f5d7542827d96b931f7ab46395571b18
#
_entry.id   f5d7542827d96b931f7ab46395571b18
#
_cell.length_a   1.000
_cell.length_b   1.000
_cell.length_c   1.000
_cell.angle_alpha   90.00
_cell.angle_beta   90.00
_cell.angle_gamma   90.00
#
_symmetry.space_group_name_H-M   'P 1'
#
loop_
_entity.id
_entity.type
_entity.pdbx_description
1 polymer ?
#
loop_
_entity_poly.entity_id
_entity_poly.type
_entity_poly.pdbx_seq_one_letter_code
_entity_poly.pdbx_strand_id
1 'polypeptide(L)'
;AHRRKRAENAKRSEKNPDNSVSAEKKGAKKRRKRAAFNAGSTVVLIAAVCVFVFSLYQLVMMLVPYYSGGKEYDEIKALAITADKDGEGFSVDFDALLKENPDTVAWIRFDEPSVISYPVVKSADNEEYLTKTFTENDNKLGAIFMDMRNNSDFLDMNTFIYGHNMRIGGEMFSQLKEYESEEFCKEHSYFYIYTPDGKVRTYTVFS
;
A
#
# COMPACT_ATOMS: atom_id res chain seq x y z
N ALA A 1 45.67 -69.73 45.80
CA ALA A 1 44.53 -69.47 44.98
C ALA A 1 44.35 -67.99 44.50
N HIS A 2 44.90 -67.00 45.26
CA HIS A 2 44.70 -65.58 44.92
C HIS A 2 45.61 -65.03 43.78
N ARG A 3 46.82 -65.64 43.55
CA ARG A 3 47.73 -65.20 42.49
C ARG A 3 47.32 -65.61 41.06
N ARG A 4 46.58 -66.71 40.87
CA ARG A 4 46.09 -67.13 39.55
C ARG A 4 44.94 -66.27 38.99
N LYS A 5 44.03 -65.83 39.88
CA LYS A 5 42.94 -64.95 39.46
C LYS A 5 43.36 -63.52 38.98
N ARG A 6 44.53 -63.06 39.51
CA ARG A 6 45.03 -61.72 39.10
C ARG A 6 45.71 -61.76 37.72
N ALA A 7 46.29 -62.88 37.29
CA ALA A 7 46.92 -63.07 36.01
C ALA A 7 45.85 -63.27 34.88
N GLU A 8 44.74 -63.87 35.23
CA GLU A 8 43.63 -64.08 34.25
C GLU A 8 42.85 -62.83 34.00
N ASN A 9 42.68 -61.95 34.98
CA ASN A 9 42.04 -60.63 34.78
C ASN A 9 42.93 -59.62 34.01
N ALA A 10 44.28 -59.78 34.12
CA ALA A 10 45.18 -58.93 33.35
C ALA A 10 45.17 -59.25 31.83
N LYS A 11 44.93 -60.48 31.42
CA LYS A 11 44.83 -60.87 30.01
C LYS A 11 43.50 -60.53 29.38
N ARG A 12 42.43 -60.15 30.10
CA ARG A 12 41.13 -59.78 29.61
C ARG A 12 41.03 -58.30 29.29
N SER A 13 42.07 -57.50 29.53
CA SER A 13 42.19 -56.07 29.29
C SER A 13 42.96 -55.73 28.03
N GLU A 14 43.38 -56.68 27.22
CA GLU A 14 43.86 -56.40 25.86
C GLU A 14 42.67 -56.04 25.02
N LYS A 15 42.34 -54.75 25.04
CA LYS A 15 41.35 -54.11 24.18
C LYS A 15 41.75 -54.37 22.72
N ASN A 16 41.00 -55.19 22.04
CA ASN A 16 41.17 -55.53 20.62
C ASN A 16 41.28 -54.23 19.81
N PRO A 17 42.43 -53.87 19.22
CA PRO A 17 42.67 -52.60 18.55
C PRO A 17 41.70 -52.34 17.39
N ASP A 18 41.17 -53.39 16.80
CA ASP A 18 40.18 -53.31 15.71
C ASP A 18 38.83 -52.72 16.14
N ASN A 19 38.39 -52.97 17.39
CA ASN A 19 37.17 -52.42 17.92
C ASN A 19 37.25 -50.92 18.26
N SER A 20 38.42 -50.42 18.64
CA SER A 20 38.63 -49.02 18.93
C SER A 20 38.65 -48.17 17.65
N VAL A 21 39.32 -48.65 16.60
CA VAL A 21 39.38 -48.01 15.28
C VAL A 21 38.00 -47.99 14.58
N SER A 22 37.22 -49.06 14.77
CA SER A 22 35.84 -49.14 14.26
C SER A 22 34.88 -48.17 14.96
N ALA A 23 35.02 -48.01 16.28
CA ALA A 23 34.19 -47.06 17.07
C ALA A 23 34.53 -45.60 16.73
N GLU A 24 35.83 -45.30 16.55
CA GLU A 24 36.30 -43.97 16.18
C GLU A 24 35.85 -43.55 14.77
N LYS A 25 35.92 -44.47 13.79
CA LYS A 25 35.42 -44.27 12.43
C LYS A 25 33.88 -44.04 12.40
N LYS A 26 33.11 -44.78 13.24
CA LYS A 26 31.67 -44.59 13.40
C LYS A 26 31.33 -43.24 14.05
N GLY A 27 32.11 -42.82 15.03
CA GLY A 27 31.98 -41.52 15.69
C GLY A 27 32.26 -40.36 14.74
N ALA A 28 33.36 -40.46 13.97
CA ALA A 28 33.70 -39.44 12.96
C ALA A 28 32.65 -39.33 11.85
N LYS A 29 32.11 -40.46 11.36
CA LYS A 29 31.03 -40.48 10.35
C LYS A 29 29.75 -39.86 10.89
N LYS A 30 29.39 -40.08 12.15
CA LYS A 30 28.24 -39.49 12.81
C LYS A 30 28.42 -37.97 13.02
N ARG A 31 29.61 -37.52 13.38
CA ARG A 31 29.96 -36.08 13.50
C ARG A 31 29.87 -35.38 12.14
N ARG A 32 30.44 -35.98 11.08
CA ARG A 32 30.35 -35.44 9.70
C ARG A 32 28.90 -35.32 9.20
N LYS A 33 28.05 -36.33 9.46
CA LYS A 33 26.64 -36.28 9.10
C LYS A 33 25.88 -35.18 9.87
N ARG A 34 26.16 -34.99 11.16
CA ARG A 34 25.56 -33.91 11.96
C ARG A 34 26.04 -32.53 11.49
N ALA A 35 27.32 -32.37 11.21
CA ALA A 35 27.87 -31.12 10.69
C ALA A 35 27.27 -30.78 9.30
N ALA A 36 27.15 -31.76 8.40
CA ALA A 36 26.52 -31.57 7.10
C ALA A 36 25.02 -31.24 7.22
N PHE A 37 24.31 -31.88 8.16
CA PHE A 37 22.91 -31.58 8.42
C PHE A 37 22.74 -30.14 8.99
N ASN A 38 23.59 -29.76 9.92
CA ASN A 38 23.56 -28.40 10.48
C ASN A 38 23.92 -27.34 9.41
N ALA A 39 24.91 -27.61 8.55
CA ALA A 39 25.26 -26.71 7.45
C ALA A 39 24.12 -26.57 6.45
N GLY A 40 23.47 -27.68 6.06
CA GLY A 40 22.30 -27.65 5.20
C GLY A 40 21.12 -26.88 5.82
N SER A 41 20.84 -27.13 7.10
CA SER A 41 19.79 -26.39 7.84
C SER A 41 20.10 -24.88 7.93
N THR A 42 21.38 -24.52 8.13
CA THR A 42 21.79 -23.10 8.17
C THR A 42 21.61 -22.44 6.82
N VAL A 43 21.95 -23.11 5.71
CA VAL A 43 21.73 -22.57 4.35
C VAL A 43 20.24 -22.35 4.08
N VAL A 44 19.40 -23.31 4.44
CA VAL A 44 17.93 -23.17 4.29
C VAL A 44 17.41 -22.00 5.13
N LEU A 45 17.90 -21.85 6.36
CA LEU A 45 17.51 -20.72 7.23
C LEU A 45 17.91 -19.38 6.62
N ILE A 46 19.14 -19.26 6.11
CA ILE A 46 19.61 -18.03 5.45
C ILE A 46 18.74 -17.73 4.22
N ALA A 47 18.48 -18.73 3.39
CA ALA A 47 17.60 -18.56 2.22
C ALA A 47 16.19 -18.10 2.63
N ALA A 48 15.61 -18.67 3.67
CA ALA A 48 14.30 -18.26 4.18
C ALA A 48 14.31 -16.81 4.69
N VAL A 49 15.36 -16.41 5.41
CA VAL A 49 15.53 -15.02 5.87
C VAL A 49 15.67 -14.06 4.69
N CYS A 50 16.47 -14.42 3.67
CA CYS A 50 16.59 -13.59 2.46
C CYS A 50 15.24 -13.42 1.73
N VAL A 51 14.48 -14.49 1.57
CA VAL A 51 13.13 -14.43 0.98
C VAL A 51 12.21 -13.55 1.83
N PHE A 52 12.24 -13.71 3.14
CA PHE A 52 11.42 -12.90 4.04
C PHE A 52 11.75 -11.41 3.95
N VAL A 53 13.04 -11.05 4.00
CA VAL A 53 13.51 -9.66 3.89
C VAL A 53 13.14 -9.07 2.52
N PHE A 54 13.32 -9.85 1.45
CA PHE A 54 12.90 -9.41 0.11
C PHE A 54 11.39 -9.19 0.01
N SER A 55 10.58 -10.09 0.58
CA SER A 55 9.12 -9.95 0.60
C SER A 55 8.68 -8.74 1.43
N LEU A 56 9.33 -8.49 2.56
CA LEU A 56 9.08 -7.31 3.38
C LEU A 56 9.44 -6.02 2.64
N TYR A 57 10.58 -6.00 1.95
CA TYR A 57 10.98 -4.88 1.09
C TYR A 57 9.92 -4.59 0.01
N GLN A 58 9.45 -5.63 -0.70
CA GLN A 58 8.41 -5.49 -1.71
C GLN A 58 7.09 -4.96 -1.12
N LEU A 59 6.71 -5.42 0.07
CA LEU A 59 5.53 -4.93 0.77
C LEU A 59 5.65 -3.43 1.11
N VAL A 60 6.79 -3.02 1.66
CA VAL A 60 7.05 -1.61 1.98
C VAL A 60 7.00 -0.75 0.72
N MET A 61 7.68 -1.17 -0.36
CA MET A 61 7.69 -0.44 -1.64
C MET A 61 6.29 -0.35 -2.29
N MET A 62 5.42 -1.31 -2.00
CA MET A 62 4.02 -1.26 -2.45
C MET A 62 3.19 -0.25 -1.64
N LEU A 63 3.47 -0.07 -0.34
CA LEU A 63 2.70 0.81 0.56
C LEU A 63 3.17 2.27 0.52
N VAL A 64 4.44 2.54 0.18
CA VAL A 64 5.00 3.90 0.14
C VAL A 64 4.17 4.86 -0.74
N PRO A 65 3.75 4.51 -1.98
CA PRO A 65 2.96 5.41 -2.81
C PRO A 65 1.62 5.82 -2.17
N TYR A 66 0.95 4.91 -1.46
CA TYR A 66 -0.30 5.23 -0.76
C TYR A 66 -0.08 6.26 0.35
N TYR A 67 0.94 6.03 1.17
CA TYR A 67 1.25 6.96 2.26
C TYR A 67 1.69 8.33 1.74
N SER A 68 2.58 8.39 0.72
CA SER A 68 3.06 9.66 0.16
C SER A 68 1.95 10.42 -0.55
N GLY A 69 1.10 9.72 -1.33
CA GLY A 69 -0.02 10.34 -2.03
C GLY A 69 -1.10 10.84 -1.07
N GLY A 70 -1.46 10.05 -0.05
CA GLY A 70 -2.41 10.48 0.97
C GLY A 70 -1.95 11.75 1.68
N LYS A 71 -0.67 11.80 2.10
CA LYS A 71 -0.09 12.99 2.72
C LYS A 71 -0.14 14.23 1.80
N GLU A 72 0.17 14.05 0.51
CA GLU A 72 0.08 15.11 -0.49
C GLU A 72 -1.34 15.68 -0.57
N TYR A 73 -2.36 14.80 -0.63
CA TYR A 73 -3.75 15.25 -0.68
C TYR A 73 -4.21 15.92 0.61
N ASP A 74 -3.68 15.53 1.77
CA ASP A 74 -3.94 16.24 3.02
C ASP A 74 -3.34 17.66 3.01
N GLU A 75 -2.14 17.83 2.46
CA GLU A 75 -1.50 19.13 2.27
C GLU A 75 -2.29 20.00 1.28
N ILE A 76 -2.81 19.44 0.19
CA ILE A 76 -3.66 20.13 -0.78
C ILE A 76 -4.99 20.56 -0.15
N LYS A 77 -5.62 19.69 0.63
CA LYS A 77 -6.84 20.03 1.39
C LYS A 77 -6.58 21.18 2.37
N ALA A 78 -5.47 21.13 3.08
CA ALA A 78 -5.08 22.19 4.01
C ALA A 78 -4.78 23.52 3.30
N LEU A 79 -4.26 23.48 2.08
CA LEU A 79 -3.99 24.65 1.25
C LEU A 79 -5.28 25.28 0.72
N ALA A 80 -6.18 24.44 0.20
CA ALA A 80 -7.31 24.90 -0.62
C ALA A 80 -8.64 25.06 0.14
N ILE A 81 -8.84 24.30 1.23
CA ILE A 81 -10.11 24.35 1.96
C ILE A 81 -10.04 25.47 3.00
N THR A 82 -10.93 26.43 2.87
CA THR A 82 -11.13 27.50 3.84
C THR A 82 -12.58 27.51 4.33
N ALA A 83 -12.79 27.99 5.53
CA ALA A 83 -14.16 28.31 5.96
C ALA A 83 -14.69 29.45 5.07
N ASP A 84 -15.97 29.39 4.72
CA ASP A 84 -16.63 30.49 4.02
C ASP A 84 -16.51 31.78 4.82
N LYS A 85 -16.71 32.94 4.17
CA LYS A 85 -16.59 34.28 4.78
C LYS A 85 -17.41 34.46 6.04
N ASP A 86 -18.47 33.68 6.17
CA ASP A 86 -19.36 33.68 7.37
C ASP A 86 -18.95 32.62 8.40
N GLY A 87 -17.86 31.85 8.17
CA GLY A 87 -17.30 30.88 9.12
C GLY A 87 -18.05 29.54 9.24
N GLU A 88 -19.13 29.35 8.48
CA GLU A 88 -19.99 28.17 8.59
C GLU A 88 -20.03 27.32 7.29
N GLY A 89 -19.43 27.79 6.18
CA GLY A 89 -19.49 27.16 4.89
C GLY A 89 -18.19 26.49 4.45
N PHE A 90 -18.25 25.73 3.37
CA PHE A 90 -17.13 25.14 2.67
C PHE A 90 -16.74 26.01 1.47
N SER A 91 -15.50 26.48 1.45
CA SER A 91 -14.95 27.31 0.37
C SER A 91 -13.64 26.73 -0.14
N VAL A 92 -13.39 26.89 -1.44
CA VAL A 92 -12.18 26.40 -2.12
C VAL A 92 -11.38 27.58 -2.66
N ASP A 93 -10.13 27.66 -2.29
CA ASP A 93 -9.16 28.63 -2.83
C ASP A 93 -8.61 28.11 -4.18
N PHE A 94 -9.31 28.48 -5.26
CA PHE A 94 -8.89 28.10 -6.60
C PHE A 94 -7.65 28.85 -7.08
N ASP A 95 -7.35 30.02 -6.55
CA ASP A 95 -6.12 30.74 -6.90
C ASP A 95 -4.89 29.97 -6.40
N ALA A 96 -4.98 29.40 -5.19
CA ALA A 96 -3.94 28.54 -4.65
C ALA A 96 -3.79 27.25 -5.46
N LEU A 97 -4.92 26.58 -5.81
CA LEU A 97 -4.90 25.35 -6.59
C LEU A 97 -4.36 25.53 -8.00
N LEU A 98 -4.80 26.58 -8.72
CA LEU A 98 -4.36 26.89 -10.07
C LEU A 98 -2.87 27.30 -10.15
N LYS A 99 -2.35 27.86 -9.06
CA LYS A 99 -0.91 28.16 -8.94
C LYS A 99 -0.09 26.88 -8.80
N GLU A 100 -0.61 25.89 -8.07
CA GLU A 100 0.05 24.60 -7.88
C GLU A 100 -0.10 23.72 -9.12
N ASN A 101 -1.31 23.63 -9.68
CA ASN A 101 -1.58 22.89 -10.91
C ASN A 101 -2.57 23.64 -11.80
N PRO A 102 -2.10 24.19 -12.96
CA PRO A 102 -2.95 24.92 -13.91
C PRO A 102 -4.06 24.10 -14.55
N ASP A 103 -3.97 22.77 -14.52
CA ASP A 103 -4.97 21.84 -15.04
C ASP A 103 -6.21 21.73 -14.14
N THR A 104 -6.25 22.45 -13.03
CA THR A 104 -7.36 22.44 -12.08
C THR A 104 -8.63 22.98 -12.73
N VAL A 105 -9.69 22.17 -12.75
CA VAL A 105 -11.00 22.57 -13.32
C VAL A 105 -12.11 22.63 -12.28
N ALA A 106 -11.98 21.90 -11.17
CA ALA A 106 -13.00 21.87 -10.14
C ALA A 106 -12.46 21.30 -8.82
N TRP A 107 -13.33 21.30 -7.82
CA TRP A 107 -13.21 20.51 -6.60
C TRP A 107 -14.48 19.68 -6.44
N ILE A 108 -14.34 18.36 -6.26
CA ILE A 108 -15.46 17.46 -5.97
C ILE A 108 -15.51 17.18 -4.47
N ARG A 109 -16.71 17.25 -3.88
CA ARG A 109 -16.92 16.93 -2.46
C ARG A 109 -18.23 16.16 -2.29
N PHE A 110 -18.16 15.11 -1.49
CA PHE A 110 -19.31 14.41 -0.93
C PHE A 110 -19.46 14.78 0.54
N ASP A 111 -20.70 14.76 1.05
CA ASP A 111 -20.95 15.01 2.47
C ASP A 111 -20.51 13.82 3.33
N GLU A 112 -20.26 14.09 4.61
CA GLU A 112 -19.95 13.03 5.57
C GLU A 112 -21.04 11.94 5.57
N PRO A 113 -20.65 10.66 5.75
CA PRO A 113 -19.35 10.17 6.21
C PRO A 113 -18.32 9.96 5.09
N SER A 114 -18.57 10.43 3.88
CA SER A 114 -17.63 10.29 2.78
C SER A 114 -16.38 11.13 3.01
N VAL A 115 -15.21 10.55 2.71
CA VAL A 115 -13.93 11.27 2.66
C VAL A 115 -13.61 11.81 1.27
N ILE A 116 -14.51 11.63 0.27
CA ILE A 116 -14.31 12.13 -1.10
C ILE A 116 -14.39 13.66 -1.08
N SER A 117 -13.22 14.27 -1.10
CA SER A 117 -13.03 15.72 -1.17
C SER A 117 -11.68 15.97 -1.83
N TYR A 118 -11.68 16.24 -3.15
CA TYR A 118 -10.49 16.27 -3.98
C TYR A 118 -10.56 17.34 -5.07
N PRO A 119 -9.41 17.93 -5.47
CA PRO A 119 -9.34 18.69 -6.70
C PRO A 119 -9.61 17.79 -7.90
N VAL A 120 -10.22 18.35 -8.94
CA VAL A 120 -10.44 17.72 -10.24
C VAL A 120 -9.56 18.42 -11.26
N VAL A 121 -8.72 17.67 -11.94
CA VAL A 121 -7.86 18.17 -13.00
C VAL A 121 -8.33 17.71 -14.38
N LYS A 122 -7.85 18.35 -15.44
CA LYS A 122 -8.14 17.97 -16.82
C LYS A 122 -6.91 18.21 -17.69
N SER A 123 -6.40 17.13 -18.29
CA SER A 123 -5.29 17.22 -19.25
C SER A 123 -5.76 17.06 -20.72
N ALA A 124 -4.80 17.03 -21.61
CA ALA A 124 -5.04 16.82 -23.04
C ALA A 124 -5.42 15.36 -23.38
N ASP A 125 -5.21 14.42 -22.46
CA ASP A 125 -5.55 13.00 -22.62
C ASP A 125 -6.15 12.43 -21.32
N ASN A 126 -6.57 11.16 -21.36
CA ASN A 126 -7.13 10.47 -20.20
C ASN A 126 -6.12 9.52 -19.52
N GLU A 127 -4.82 9.62 -19.81
CA GLU A 127 -3.80 8.71 -19.32
C GLU A 127 -2.90 9.37 -18.26
N GLU A 128 -2.61 10.66 -18.42
CA GLU A 128 -1.65 11.40 -17.59
C GLU A 128 -1.93 11.26 -16.10
N TYR A 129 -3.13 11.58 -15.67
CA TYR A 129 -3.54 11.58 -14.26
C TYR A 129 -3.94 10.20 -13.72
N LEU A 130 -3.83 9.15 -14.51
CA LEU A 130 -3.94 7.77 -14.01
C LEU A 130 -2.77 7.41 -13.08
N THR A 131 -1.60 7.99 -13.31
CA THR A 131 -0.36 7.67 -12.59
C THR A 131 0.37 8.89 -12.04
N LYS A 132 -0.23 10.06 -12.13
CA LYS A 132 0.27 11.31 -11.53
C LYS A 132 -0.74 11.84 -10.52
N THR A 133 -0.25 12.29 -9.38
CA THR A 133 -1.05 13.02 -8.39
C THR A 133 -1.39 14.42 -8.88
N PHE A 134 -2.13 15.17 -8.05
CA PHE A 134 -2.48 16.56 -8.33
C PHE A 134 -1.23 17.44 -8.56
N THR A 135 -0.14 17.23 -7.86
CA THR A 135 1.13 17.98 -8.03
C THR A 135 2.04 17.35 -9.09
N GLU A 136 1.49 16.54 -9.99
CA GLU A 136 2.20 15.88 -11.11
C GLU A 136 3.29 14.88 -10.69
N ASN A 137 3.34 14.46 -9.43
CA ASN A 137 4.25 13.42 -8.97
C ASN A 137 3.81 12.04 -9.46
N ASP A 138 4.75 11.23 -9.93
CA ASP A 138 4.50 9.83 -10.30
C ASP A 138 4.02 9.05 -9.07
N ASN A 139 2.77 8.63 -9.10
CA ASN A 139 2.15 7.88 -8.02
C ASN A 139 0.96 7.04 -8.52
N LYS A 140 0.87 5.79 -8.06
CA LYS A 140 -0.24 4.88 -8.40
C LYS A 140 -1.60 5.32 -7.86
N LEU A 141 -1.63 6.27 -6.93
CA LEU A 141 -2.86 6.86 -6.42
C LEU A 141 -3.56 7.67 -7.51
N GLY A 142 -2.81 8.28 -8.42
CA GLY A 142 -3.32 9.13 -9.47
C GLY A 142 -4.00 10.40 -8.94
N ALA A 143 -4.78 11.04 -9.78
CA ALA A 143 -5.65 12.14 -9.41
C ALA A 143 -7.11 11.85 -9.79
N ILE A 144 -8.03 12.67 -9.30
CA ILE A 144 -9.39 12.74 -9.83
C ILE A 144 -9.34 13.67 -11.05
N PHE A 145 -9.78 13.17 -12.21
CA PHE A 145 -9.69 13.95 -13.44
C PHE A 145 -10.93 13.85 -14.32
N MET A 146 -11.15 14.90 -15.08
CA MET A 146 -12.24 15.00 -16.05
C MET A 146 -11.82 14.40 -17.40
N ASP A 147 -12.75 13.74 -18.09
CA ASP A 147 -12.51 13.24 -19.46
C ASP A 147 -12.09 14.40 -20.41
N MET A 148 -11.06 14.12 -21.20
CA MET A 148 -10.47 15.10 -22.14
C MET A 148 -11.50 15.71 -23.11
N ARG A 149 -12.60 15.01 -23.40
CA ARG A 149 -13.67 15.45 -24.34
C ARG A 149 -14.70 16.36 -23.68
N ASN A 150 -14.78 16.38 -22.36
CA ASN A 150 -15.73 17.22 -21.64
C ASN A 150 -15.25 18.67 -21.54
N ASN A 151 -16.19 19.60 -21.44
CA ASN A 151 -15.91 21.00 -21.17
C ASN A 151 -15.76 21.28 -19.69
N SER A 152 -14.78 22.13 -19.33
CA SER A 152 -14.48 22.44 -17.93
C SER A 152 -15.56 23.30 -17.24
N ASP A 153 -16.57 23.75 -17.96
CA ASP A 153 -17.69 24.50 -17.42
C ASP A 153 -18.81 23.62 -16.82
N PHE A 154 -18.70 22.29 -16.93
CA PHE A 154 -19.67 21.31 -16.44
C PHE A 154 -21.11 21.51 -17.01
N LEU A 155 -21.22 22.00 -18.25
CA LEU A 155 -22.49 22.21 -18.92
C LEU A 155 -22.79 21.15 -19.98
N ASP A 156 -21.91 20.18 -20.16
CA ASP A 156 -22.18 19.03 -21.03
C ASP A 156 -23.37 18.21 -20.52
N MET A 157 -24.08 17.55 -21.42
CA MET A 157 -25.18 16.63 -21.04
C MET A 157 -24.68 15.47 -20.17
N ASN A 158 -23.45 15.03 -20.40
CA ASN A 158 -22.77 14.02 -19.60
C ASN A 158 -21.31 14.46 -19.36
N THR A 159 -20.93 14.54 -18.11
CA THR A 159 -19.53 14.80 -17.70
C THR A 159 -18.97 13.55 -17.02
N PHE A 160 -17.86 13.07 -17.54
CA PHE A 160 -17.16 11.92 -16.97
C PHE A 160 -16.02 12.40 -16.09
N ILE A 161 -16.00 11.92 -14.86
CA ILE A 161 -14.93 12.15 -13.89
C ILE A 161 -14.39 10.79 -13.45
N TYR A 162 -13.09 10.61 -13.56
CA TYR A 162 -12.39 9.38 -13.25
C TYR A 162 -11.61 9.52 -11.95
N GLY A 163 -11.48 8.41 -11.24
CA GLY A 163 -10.65 8.30 -10.06
C GLY A 163 -10.44 6.85 -9.72
N HIS A 164 -9.28 6.53 -9.15
CA HIS A 164 -8.96 5.16 -8.77
C HIS A 164 -9.89 4.62 -7.68
N ASN A 165 -10.23 3.34 -7.78
CA ASN A 165 -10.87 2.59 -6.71
C ASN A 165 -9.76 1.91 -5.88
N MET A 166 -9.28 2.60 -4.85
CA MET A 166 -8.17 2.13 -4.04
C MET A 166 -8.63 1.07 -3.04
N ARG A 167 -8.01 -0.11 -3.06
CA ARG A 167 -8.35 -1.21 -2.14
C ARG A 167 -7.79 -0.99 -0.72
N ILE A 168 -6.77 -0.16 -0.59
CA ILE A 168 -6.06 0.15 0.66
C ILE A 168 -6.17 1.65 0.87
N GLY A 169 -6.45 2.08 2.11
CA GLY A 169 -6.53 3.49 2.49
C GLY A 169 -7.90 4.13 2.34
N GLY A 170 -8.78 3.60 1.49
CA GLY A 170 -10.13 4.16 1.29
C GLY A 170 -10.15 5.49 0.55
N GLU A 171 -9.10 5.81 -0.19
CA GLU A 171 -8.90 7.08 -0.88
C GLU A 171 -9.51 7.10 -2.28
N MET A 172 -9.51 8.27 -2.90
CA MET A 172 -10.10 8.54 -4.23
C MET A 172 -11.58 8.15 -4.29
N PHE A 173 -11.98 7.38 -5.29
CA PHE A 173 -13.36 6.94 -5.48
C PHE A 173 -13.70 5.59 -4.84
N SER A 174 -12.83 5.06 -3.98
CA SER A 174 -13.07 3.75 -3.34
C SER A 174 -14.33 3.69 -2.50
N GLN A 175 -14.76 4.81 -1.93
CA GLN A 175 -15.99 4.89 -1.12
C GLN A 175 -17.27 4.94 -1.95
N LEU A 176 -17.21 5.16 -3.27
CA LEU A 176 -18.42 5.11 -4.11
C LEU A 176 -19.12 3.76 -4.05
N LYS A 177 -18.42 2.69 -3.66
CA LYS A 177 -19.04 1.37 -3.42
C LYS A 177 -20.08 1.38 -2.30
N GLU A 178 -20.05 2.33 -1.36
CA GLU A 178 -21.06 2.44 -0.30
C GLU A 178 -22.45 2.76 -0.88
N TYR A 179 -22.48 3.39 -2.08
CA TYR A 179 -23.70 3.69 -2.81
C TYR A 179 -24.37 2.47 -3.47
N GLU A 180 -23.76 1.27 -3.37
CA GLU A 180 -24.45 0.01 -3.67
C GLU A 180 -25.57 -0.27 -2.66
N SER A 181 -25.53 0.34 -1.46
CA SER A 181 -26.60 0.32 -0.47
C SER A 181 -27.65 1.36 -0.78
N GLU A 182 -28.89 0.93 -0.99
CA GLU A 182 -30.04 1.82 -1.19
C GLU A 182 -30.26 2.76 0.02
N GLU A 183 -30.03 2.26 1.24
CA GLU A 183 -30.13 3.04 2.49
C GLU A 183 -29.09 4.16 2.49
N PHE A 184 -27.83 3.83 2.24
CA PHE A 184 -26.74 4.80 2.17
C PHE A 184 -26.99 5.85 1.09
N CYS A 185 -27.44 5.45 -0.11
CA CYS A 185 -27.75 6.36 -1.20
C CYS A 185 -28.88 7.33 -0.84
N LYS A 186 -29.90 6.90 -0.09
CA LYS A 186 -30.99 7.77 0.36
C LYS A 186 -30.55 8.78 1.43
N GLU A 187 -29.69 8.36 2.34
CA GLU A 187 -29.20 9.20 3.42
C GLU A 187 -28.14 10.22 2.96
N HIS A 188 -27.35 9.85 1.92
CA HIS A 188 -26.21 10.62 1.41
C HIS A 188 -26.36 10.93 -0.09
N SER A 189 -27.52 11.45 -0.47
CA SER A 189 -27.93 11.58 -1.89
C SER A 189 -27.20 12.67 -2.67
N TYR A 190 -26.38 13.51 -2.04
CA TYR A 190 -25.82 14.69 -2.68
C TYR A 190 -24.31 14.69 -2.73
N PHE A 191 -23.77 15.26 -3.82
CA PHE A 191 -22.37 15.69 -3.90
C PHE A 191 -22.28 17.04 -4.61
N TYR A 192 -21.15 17.68 -4.45
CA TYR A 192 -20.96 19.06 -4.88
C TYR A 192 -19.75 19.17 -5.79
N ILE A 193 -19.87 19.99 -6.81
CA ILE A 193 -18.77 20.42 -7.67
C ILE A 193 -18.62 21.93 -7.52
N TYR A 194 -17.48 22.33 -7.01
CA TYR A 194 -17.05 23.73 -6.92
C TYR A 194 -16.18 24.03 -8.13
N THR A 195 -16.36 25.22 -8.74
CA THR A 195 -15.61 25.63 -9.94
C THR A 195 -14.92 26.98 -9.73
N PRO A 196 -13.81 27.26 -10.47
CA PRO A 196 -13.04 28.52 -10.32
C PRO A 196 -13.86 29.80 -10.54
N ASP A 197 -14.97 29.74 -11.26
CA ASP A 197 -15.89 30.87 -11.47
C ASP A 197 -16.78 31.16 -10.23
N GLY A 198 -16.50 30.53 -9.10
CA GLY A 198 -17.23 30.71 -7.84
C GLY A 198 -18.58 30.00 -7.77
N LYS A 199 -18.90 29.15 -8.73
CA LYS A 199 -20.17 28.40 -8.71
C LYS A 199 -20.04 27.10 -7.94
N VAL A 200 -21.12 26.71 -7.29
CA VAL A 200 -21.33 25.41 -6.66
C VAL A 200 -22.48 24.70 -7.36
N ARG A 201 -22.23 23.52 -7.86
CA ARG A 201 -23.26 22.67 -8.48
C ARG A 201 -23.53 21.49 -7.56
N THR A 202 -24.80 21.32 -7.22
CA THR A 202 -25.29 20.20 -6.42
C THR A 202 -25.84 19.13 -7.35
N TYR A 203 -25.37 17.92 -7.19
CA TYR A 203 -25.82 16.75 -7.93
C TYR A 203 -26.47 15.76 -6.99
N THR A 204 -27.49 15.06 -7.50
CA THR A 204 -28.15 13.97 -6.78
C THR A 204 -27.59 12.64 -7.29
N VAL A 205 -27.14 11.79 -6.37
CA VAL A 205 -26.75 10.42 -6.68
C VAL A 205 -28.02 9.62 -6.98
N PHE A 206 -28.01 8.89 -8.08
CA PHE A 206 -29.01 7.89 -8.43
C PHE A 206 -28.30 6.62 -8.87
N SER A 207 -28.81 5.45 -8.52
CA SER A 207 -28.23 4.15 -8.86
C SER A 207 -28.46 3.76 -10.30
#